data_bbc878a2ac012cec4ed5be24d0a1d99e
#
_entry.id   bbc878a2ac012cec4ed5be24d0a1d99e
#
_cell.length_a   1.000
_cell.length_b   1.000
_cell.length_c   1.000
_cell.angle_alpha   90.00
_cell.angle_beta   90.00
_cell.angle_gamma   90.00
#
_symmetry.space_group_name_H-M   'P 1'
#
loop_
_entity.id
_entity.type
_entity.pdbx_description
1 polymer ?
#
loop_
_entity_poly.entity_id
_entity_poly.type
_entity_poly.pdbx_seq_one_letter_code
_entity_poly.pdbx_strand_id
1 'polypeptide(L)'
;RSPYTGFWGTLDKEDSRIVEESIALVKIENLASRMVHTLSDGERQKVMIAKALAQQTPVIFLDEPTAFLDFPSKVEIMQLLHRLTRETGKTIFLSTHDLELALQIADKIWLMDKQHGITIGTPEDLALEGHLSSFFARKGIVFDMETGLFRIENQYTSRVRLQGHGQKYAMVRKALQRNGVLANRNVESEVYVETGDLTTSGFRINVPGKPVIEVQTIEELLSAMPDVLPEG
;
A
#
# COMPACT_ATOMS: atom_id res chain seq x y z
N ARG A 1 1.10 5.79 32.50
CA ARG A 1 1.00 7.23 32.71
C ARG A 1 2.21 7.81 33.49
N SER A 2 3.39 7.28 33.25
CA SER A 2 4.61 7.80 33.85
C SER A 2 4.85 9.21 33.43
N PRO A 3 4.96 10.21 33.48
CA PRO A 3 5.36 11.49 34.04
C PRO A 3 4.33 12.13 34.99
N TYR A 4 3.15 11.55 35.10
CA TYR A 4 2.04 12.13 35.90
C TYR A 4 1.72 11.29 37.15
N THR A 5 2.43 10.19 37.39
CA THR A 5 2.29 9.38 38.61
C THR A 5 3.00 10.04 39.77
N GLY A 6 2.48 9.88 40.97
CA GLY A 6 3.10 10.37 42.18
C GLY A 6 4.51 9.80 42.45
N PHE A 7 5.22 10.33 43.43
CA PHE A 7 6.62 9.98 43.77
C PHE A 7 6.86 8.45 43.91
N TRP A 8 5.85 7.71 44.33
CA TRP A 8 5.91 6.26 44.48
C TRP A 8 5.36 5.47 43.30
N GLY A 9 5.10 6.13 42.16
CA GLY A 9 4.54 5.47 40.98
C GLY A 9 3.07 5.03 41.14
N THR A 10 2.38 5.50 42.16
CA THR A 10 0.97 5.22 42.39
C THR A 10 0.08 6.03 41.45
N LEU A 11 -0.90 5.37 40.85
CA LEU A 11 -1.95 5.99 40.05
C LEU A 11 -3.00 6.57 41.00
N ASP A 12 -3.40 7.81 40.78
CA ASP A 12 -4.58 8.38 41.41
C ASP A 12 -5.85 8.05 40.65
N LYS A 13 -7.00 8.55 41.10
CA LYS A 13 -8.29 8.28 40.44
C LYS A 13 -8.36 8.89 39.04
N GLU A 14 -7.75 10.06 38.84
CA GLU A 14 -7.72 10.73 37.55
C GLU A 14 -6.77 10.00 36.59
N ASP A 15 -5.61 9.55 37.05
CA ASP A 15 -4.70 8.72 36.26
C ASP A 15 -5.37 7.41 35.79
N SER A 16 -6.11 6.76 36.69
CA SER A 16 -6.83 5.54 36.38
C SER A 16 -7.91 5.79 35.30
N ARG A 17 -8.68 6.88 35.41
CA ARG A 17 -9.69 7.29 34.45
C ARG A 17 -9.07 7.51 33.05
N ILE A 18 -7.94 8.22 32.98
CA ILE A 18 -7.25 8.52 31.72
C ILE A 18 -6.73 7.21 31.07
N VAL A 19 -6.23 6.27 31.86
CA VAL A 19 -5.80 4.96 31.34
C VAL A 19 -7.00 4.20 30.77
N GLU A 20 -8.12 4.14 31.49
CA GLU A 20 -9.35 3.47 31.05
C GLU A 20 -9.91 4.10 29.75
N GLU A 21 -9.95 5.43 29.68
CA GLU A 21 -10.37 6.14 28.46
C GLU A 21 -9.44 5.84 27.28
N SER A 22 -8.13 5.78 27.51
CA SER A 22 -7.16 5.44 26.46
C SER A 22 -7.31 4.00 25.97
N ILE A 23 -7.63 3.06 26.85
CA ILE A 23 -7.93 1.66 26.52
C ILE A 23 -9.21 1.59 25.68
N ALA A 24 -10.26 2.32 26.06
CA ALA A 24 -11.52 2.37 25.33
C ALA A 24 -11.37 3.00 23.94
N LEU A 25 -10.61 4.09 23.80
CA LEU A 25 -10.33 4.73 22.51
C LEU A 25 -9.65 3.77 21.53
N VAL A 26 -8.80 2.88 22.00
CA VAL A 26 -8.10 1.89 21.18
C VAL A 26 -8.90 0.59 21.03
N LYS A 27 -9.99 0.42 21.79
CA LYS A 27 -10.87 -0.76 21.79
C LYS A 27 -10.14 -2.06 22.17
N ILE A 28 -9.42 -2.01 23.30
CA ILE A 28 -8.65 -3.14 23.83
C ILE A 28 -9.01 -3.49 25.29
N GLU A 29 -10.24 -3.22 25.72
CA GLU A 29 -10.72 -3.49 27.08
C GLU A 29 -10.54 -4.96 27.46
N ASN A 30 -10.74 -5.86 26.51
CA ASN A 30 -10.56 -7.30 26.67
C ASN A 30 -9.10 -7.73 26.92
N LEU A 31 -8.14 -6.84 26.69
CA LEU A 31 -6.72 -7.11 26.92
C LEU A 31 -6.20 -6.54 28.24
N ALA A 32 -7.00 -5.74 28.95
CA ALA A 32 -6.56 -4.98 30.13
C ALA A 32 -5.97 -5.84 31.26
N SER A 33 -6.44 -7.09 31.40
CA SER A 33 -5.96 -8.04 32.40
C SER A 33 -4.85 -9.00 31.91
N ARG A 34 -4.48 -8.92 30.61
CA ARG A 34 -3.49 -9.84 30.03
C ARG A 34 -2.07 -9.31 30.18
N MET A 35 -1.14 -10.23 30.34
CA MET A 35 0.29 -9.89 30.37
C MET A 35 0.79 -9.52 28.97
N VAL A 36 1.57 -8.44 28.85
CA VAL A 36 2.05 -7.91 27.55
C VAL A 36 2.80 -8.95 26.70
N HIS A 37 3.54 -9.85 27.33
CA HIS A 37 4.29 -10.90 26.62
C HIS A 37 3.39 -12.02 26.05
N THR A 38 2.10 -12.07 26.41
CA THR A 38 1.12 -13.04 25.88
C THR A 38 0.30 -12.46 24.72
N LEU A 39 0.53 -11.21 24.36
CA LEU A 39 -0.17 -10.51 23.30
C LEU A 39 0.47 -10.80 21.94
N SER A 40 -0.34 -10.87 20.90
CA SER A 40 0.14 -10.82 19.51
C SER A 40 0.84 -9.49 19.22
N ASP A 41 1.59 -9.41 18.13
CA ASP A 41 2.29 -8.17 17.75
C ASP A 41 1.31 -7.02 17.51
N GLY A 42 0.17 -7.27 16.85
CA GLY A 42 -0.88 -6.27 16.63
C GLY A 42 -1.56 -5.82 17.94
N GLU A 43 -1.88 -6.76 18.84
CA GLU A 43 -2.43 -6.44 20.16
C GLU A 43 -1.42 -5.62 21.00
N ARG A 44 -0.15 -5.98 20.95
CA ARG A 44 0.92 -5.25 21.64
C ARG A 44 1.06 -3.84 21.10
N GLN A 45 0.98 -3.67 19.78
CA GLN A 45 1.04 -2.36 19.15
C GLN A 45 -0.13 -1.46 19.59
N LYS A 46 -1.35 -2.00 19.67
CA LYS A 46 -2.52 -1.28 20.21
C LYS A 46 -2.30 -0.85 21.66
N VAL A 47 -1.72 -1.70 22.49
CA VAL A 47 -1.37 -1.35 23.89
C VAL A 47 -0.34 -0.23 23.93
N MET A 48 0.66 -0.22 23.06
CA MET A 48 1.65 0.88 22.99
C MET A 48 1.02 2.20 22.54
N ILE A 49 0.07 2.15 21.62
CA ILE A 49 -0.71 3.33 21.22
C ILE A 49 -1.57 3.86 22.39
N ALA A 50 -2.28 2.99 23.10
CA ALA A 50 -3.05 3.37 24.30
C ALA A 50 -2.15 4.01 25.38
N LYS A 51 -0.95 3.44 25.59
CA LYS A 51 0.06 4.02 26.50
C LYS A 51 0.48 5.42 26.07
N ALA A 52 0.68 5.68 24.77
CA ALA A 52 1.03 6.99 24.25
C ALA A 52 -0.12 8.00 24.44
N LEU A 53 -1.37 7.58 24.18
CA LEU A 53 -2.57 8.40 24.41
C LEU A 53 -2.71 8.80 25.87
N ALA A 54 -2.47 7.88 26.81
CA ALA A 54 -2.56 8.12 28.23
C ALA A 54 -1.55 9.17 28.76
N GLN A 55 -0.53 9.51 28.00
CA GLN A 55 0.40 10.60 28.32
C GLN A 55 -0.20 11.98 28.05
N GLN A 56 -1.34 12.07 27.37
CA GLN A 56 -2.06 13.32 27.08
C GLN A 56 -1.25 14.41 26.38
N THR A 57 -0.21 14.04 25.64
CA THR A 57 0.56 14.98 24.82
C THR A 57 -0.24 15.42 23.58
N PRO A 58 -0.07 16.64 23.05
CA PRO A 58 -0.73 17.09 21.83
C PRO A 58 -0.19 16.38 20.58
N VAL A 59 1.04 15.88 20.65
CA VAL A 59 1.73 15.18 19.54
C VAL A 59 2.19 13.83 20.02
N ILE A 60 2.00 12.81 19.18
CA ILE A 60 2.46 11.45 19.39
C ILE A 60 3.41 11.08 18.25
N PHE A 61 4.59 10.57 18.59
CA PHE A 61 5.55 10.02 17.64
C PHE A 61 5.59 8.50 17.75
N LEU A 62 5.44 7.82 16.60
CA LEU A 62 5.49 6.37 16.49
C LEU A 62 6.58 6.00 15.47
N ASP A 63 7.50 5.17 15.89
CA ASP A 63 8.54 4.65 15.02
C ASP A 63 8.12 3.28 14.49
N GLU A 64 7.88 3.21 13.18
CA GLU A 64 7.45 2.02 12.45
C GLU A 64 6.31 1.21 13.13
N PRO A 65 5.15 1.84 13.43
CA PRO A 65 4.10 1.18 14.21
C PRO A 65 3.47 -0.03 13.51
N THR A 66 3.75 -0.24 12.23
CA THR A 66 3.26 -1.37 11.43
C THR A 66 4.32 -2.43 11.15
N ALA A 67 5.54 -2.28 11.68
CA ALA A 67 6.60 -3.25 11.48
C ALA A 67 6.22 -4.63 12.03
N PHE A 68 6.60 -5.68 11.29
CA PHE A 68 6.35 -7.10 11.63
C PHE A 68 4.88 -7.54 11.66
N LEU A 69 3.94 -6.67 11.27
CA LEU A 69 2.53 -7.02 11.17
C LEU A 69 2.20 -7.58 9.78
N ASP A 70 1.23 -8.48 9.73
CA ASP A 70 0.61 -8.87 8.47
C ASP A 70 -0.22 -7.73 7.86
N PHE A 71 -0.54 -7.82 6.59
CA PHE A 71 -1.20 -6.72 5.88
C PHE A 71 -2.55 -6.30 6.50
N PRO A 72 -3.46 -7.20 6.90
CA PRO A 72 -4.69 -6.81 7.60
C PRO A 72 -4.44 -6.05 8.90
N SER A 73 -3.49 -6.50 9.72
CA SER A 73 -3.12 -5.83 10.98
C SER A 73 -2.49 -4.46 10.75
N LYS A 74 -1.68 -4.29 9.69
CA LYS A 74 -1.15 -2.97 9.28
C LYS A 74 -2.27 -2.00 8.94
N VAL A 75 -3.23 -2.44 8.12
CA VAL A 75 -4.40 -1.63 7.75
C VAL A 75 -5.19 -1.23 9.00
N GLU A 76 -5.43 -2.17 9.91
CA GLU A 76 -6.15 -1.91 11.16
C GLU A 76 -5.45 -0.86 12.04
N ILE A 77 -4.13 -0.96 12.21
CA ILE A 77 -3.34 0.03 12.97
C ILE A 77 -3.39 1.40 12.29
N MET A 78 -3.21 1.48 10.98
CA MET A 78 -3.24 2.75 10.26
C MET A 78 -4.61 3.43 10.33
N GLN A 79 -5.70 2.66 10.17
CA GLN A 79 -7.06 3.16 10.33
C GLN A 79 -7.34 3.60 11.77
N LEU A 80 -6.85 2.88 12.76
CA LEU A 80 -6.93 3.26 14.17
C LEU A 80 -6.26 4.61 14.40
N LEU A 81 -5.04 4.80 13.93
CA LEU A 81 -4.29 6.05 14.09
C LEU A 81 -5.00 7.22 13.41
N HIS A 82 -5.48 7.04 12.18
CA HIS A 82 -6.26 8.05 11.47
C HIS A 82 -7.55 8.43 12.22
N ARG A 83 -8.29 7.46 12.74
CA ARG A 83 -9.48 7.69 13.57
C ARG A 83 -9.13 8.49 14.84
N LEU A 84 -8.06 8.11 15.52
CA LEU A 84 -7.61 8.77 16.74
C LEU A 84 -7.26 10.25 16.51
N THR A 85 -6.66 10.63 15.38
CA THR A 85 -6.40 12.03 15.06
C THR A 85 -7.70 12.85 15.01
N ARG A 86 -8.75 12.28 14.41
CA ARG A 86 -10.07 12.92 14.25
C ARG A 86 -10.83 13.02 15.57
N GLU A 87 -10.81 11.96 16.38
CA GLU A 87 -11.54 11.89 17.64
C GLU A 87 -10.88 12.70 18.76
N THR A 88 -9.55 12.79 18.78
CA THR A 88 -8.81 13.42 19.90
C THR A 88 -8.20 14.77 19.56
N GLY A 89 -8.21 15.18 18.29
CA GLY A 89 -7.55 16.40 17.82
C GLY A 89 -6.01 16.37 17.96
N LYS A 90 -5.41 15.21 18.23
CA LYS A 90 -3.96 15.07 18.37
C LYS A 90 -3.28 14.95 17.02
N THR A 91 -2.05 15.42 16.93
CA THR A 91 -1.18 15.16 15.79
C THR A 91 -0.42 13.85 16.01
N ILE A 92 -0.47 12.94 15.05
CA ILE A 92 0.28 11.70 15.08
C ILE A 92 1.31 11.71 13.95
N PHE A 93 2.58 11.65 14.31
CA PHE A 93 3.70 11.43 13.41
C PHE A 93 4.11 9.98 13.47
N LEU A 94 4.30 9.36 12.31
CA LEU A 94 4.84 8.01 12.24
C LEU A 94 5.91 7.90 11.14
N SER A 95 6.95 7.11 11.40
CA SER A 95 7.82 6.61 10.36
C SER A 95 7.23 5.32 9.78
N THR A 96 7.37 5.10 8.47
CA THR A 96 6.88 3.86 7.84
C THR A 96 7.64 3.54 6.56
N HIS A 97 7.73 2.25 6.25
CA HIS A 97 8.15 1.73 4.94
C HIS A 97 6.94 1.31 4.10
N ASP A 98 5.72 1.34 4.64
CA ASP A 98 4.49 0.97 3.95
C ASP A 98 3.94 2.16 3.16
N LEU A 99 4.61 2.43 2.04
CA LEU A 99 4.37 3.60 1.23
C LEU A 99 2.93 3.68 0.69
N GLU A 100 2.39 2.55 0.22
CA GLU A 100 1.04 2.50 -0.32
C GLU A 100 -0.02 2.82 0.75
N LEU A 101 0.17 2.34 1.99
CA LEU A 101 -0.72 2.67 3.10
C LEU A 101 -0.58 4.13 3.53
N ALA A 102 0.65 4.67 3.52
CA ALA A 102 0.87 6.07 3.82
C ALA A 102 0.17 6.99 2.81
N LEU A 103 0.26 6.69 1.51
CA LEU A 103 -0.41 7.46 0.45
C LEU A 103 -1.94 7.44 0.55
N GLN A 104 -2.51 6.36 1.08
CA GLN A 104 -3.97 6.22 1.20
C GLN A 104 -4.56 6.84 2.46
N ILE A 105 -3.77 7.03 3.53
CA ILE A 105 -4.30 7.34 4.86
C ILE A 105 -3.73 8.65 5.43
N ALA A 106 -2.51 9.04 5.09
CA ALA A 106 -1.87 10.20 5.69
C ALA A 106 -2.45 11.53 5.17
N ASP A 107 -2.71 12.47 6.06
CA ASP A 107 -3.08 13.85 5.69
C ASP A 107 -1.90 14.59 5.05
N LYS A 108 -0.67 14.29 5.51
CA LYS A 108 0.59 14.85 4.99
C LYS A 108 1.71 13.83 5.04
N ILE A 109 2.59 13.89 4.06
CA ILE A 109 3.80 13.06 3.94
C ILE A 109 5.04 13.96 4.01
N TRP A 110 6.04 13.48 4.71
CA TRP A 110 7.37 14.05 4.75
C TRP A 110 8.33 13.11 4.04
N LEU A 111 8.77 13.50 2.85
CA LEU A 111 9.83 12.80 2.11
C LEU A 111 11.18 13.32 2.60
N MET A 112 11.99 12.45 3.17
CA MET A 112 13.32 12.81 3.66
C MET A 112 14.40 12.20 2.78
N ASP A 113 15.15 13.04 2.08
CA ASP A 113 16.29 12.66 1.23
C ASP A 113 17.56 13.36 1.72
N LYS A 114 18.68 12.62 1.75
CA LYS A 114 19.98 13.18 2.14
C LYS A 114 20.47 14.27 1.18
N GLN A 115 20.04 14.28 -0.07
CA GLN A 115 20.50 15.22 -1.11
C GLN A 115 19.58 16.43 -1.23
N HIS A 116 18.26 16.26 -1.04
CA HIS A 116 17.25 17.29 -1.28
C HIS A 116 16.59 17.80 0.01
N GLY A 117 16.98 17.23 1.17
CA GLY A 117 16.40 17.64 2.45
C GLY A 117 15.02 17.04 2.68
N ILE A 118 14.08 17.86 3.15
CA ILE A 118 12.73 17.44 3.50
C ILE A 118 11.73 18.15 2.57
N THR A 119 10.90 17.35 1.89
CA THR A 119 9.74 17.84 1.12
C THR A 119 8.47 17.42 1.83
N ILE A 120 7.52 18.34 2.02
CA ILE A 120 6.28 18.12 2.78
C ILE A 120 5.10 18.50 1.90
N GLY A 121 4.11 17.62 1.83
CA GLY A 121 2.87 17.88 1.09
C GLY A 121 1.78 16.87 1.40
N THR A 122 0.60 17.08 0.81
CA THR A 122 -0.40 16.01 0.71
C THR A 122 0.12 14.93 -0.24
N PRO A 123 -0.32 13.67 -0.12
CA PRO A 123 0.03 12.62 -1.08
C PRO A 123 -0.19 13.05 -2.53
N GLU A 124 -1.31 13.72 -2.80
CA GLU A 124 -1.73 14.16 -4.13
C GLU A 124 -0.83 15.27 -4.68
N ASP A 125 -0.50 16.29 -3.88
CA ASP A 125 0.40 17.37 -4.30
C ASP A 125 1.79 16.83 -4.60
N LEU A 126 2.33 15.97 -3.73
CA LEU A 126 3.64 15.34 -3.93
C LEU A 126 3.68 14.47 -5.20
N ALA A 127 2.55 13.85 -5.55
CA ALA A 127 2.41 13.10 -6.80
C ALA A 127 2.38 14.04 -8.01
N LEU A 128 1.50 15.06 -8.01
CA LEU A 128 1.32 15.99 -9.11
C LEU A 128 2.57 16.82 -9.40
N GLU A 129 3.31 17.22 -8.39
CA GLU A 129 4.57 17.95 -8.50
C GLU A 129 5.76 17.04 -8.87
N GLY A 130 5.52 15.72 -8.99
CA GLY A 130 6.54 14.74 -9.38
C GLY A 130 7.55 14.38 -8.29
N HIS A 131 7.34 14.83 -7.06
CA HIS A 131 8.23 14.53 -5.93
C HIS A 131 8.28 13.05 -5.59
N LEU A 132 7.14 12.34 -5.65
CA LEU A 132 7.12 10.88 -5.45
C LEU A 132 7.91 10.16 -6.53
N SER A 133 7.72 10.52 -7.79
CA SER A 133 8.45 9.92 -8.90
C SER A 133 9.96 10.14 -8.79
N SER A 134 10.39 11.37 -8.50
CA SER A 134 11.83 11.69 -8.39
C SER A 134 12.51 11.03 -7.19
N PHE A 135 11.79 10.91 -6.06
CA PHE A 135 12.31 10.28 -4.84
C PHE A 135 12.60 8.78 -5.04
N PHE A 136 11.80 8.09 -5.85
CA PHE A 136 11.91 6.65 -6.07
C PHE A 136 12.54 6.26 -7.40
N ALA A 137 12.72 7.18 -8.36
CA ALA A 137 13.25 6.91 -9.70
C ALA A 137 14.58 6.15 -9.72
N ARG A 138 15.47 6.44 -8.77
CA ARG A 138 16.80 5.81 -8.67
C ARG A 138 16.77 4.31 -8.33
N LYS A 139 15.61 3.77 -7.97
CA LYS A 139 15.44 2.36 -7.55
C LYS A 139 14.70 1.51 -8.58
N GLY A 140 14.49 2.02 -9.81
CA GLY A 140 13.67 1.34 -10.81
C GLY A 140 12.20 1.26 -10.41
N ILE A 141 11.73 2.21 -9.61
CA ILE A 141 10.36 2.33 -9.16
C ILE A 141 9.74 3.56 -9.81
N VAL A 142 8.59 3.39 -10.43
CA VAL A 142 7.83 4.46 -11.07
C VAL A 142 6.51 4.65 -10.35
N PHE A 143 6.17 5.90 -10.07
CA PHE A 143 4.83 6.23 -9.59
C PHE A 143 3.89 6.36 -10.79
N ASP A 144 2.84 5.55 -10.82
CA ASP A 144 1.84 5.55 -11.88
C ASP A 144 0.73 6.55 -11.53
N MET A 145 0.67 7.65 -12.26
CA MET A 145 -0.30 8.73 -12.03
C MET A 145 -1.76 8.32 -12.32
N GLU A 146 -1.99 7.30 -13.16
CA GLU A 146 -3.35 6.83 -13.46
C GLU A 146 -3.92 6.00 -12.30
N THR A 147 -3.06 5.20 -11.65
CA THR A 147 -3.47 4.30 -10.58
C THR A 147 -3.20 4.83 -9.18
N GLY A 148 -2.32 5.85 -9.06
CA GLY A 148 -1.86 6.35 -7.77
C GLY A 148 -0.96 5.35 -7.00
N LEU A 149 -0.39 4.36 -7.68
CA LEU A 149 0.40 3.29 -7.08
C LEU A 149 1.84 3.29 -7.60
N PHE A 150 2.73 2.76 -6.80
CA PHE A 150 4.09 2.48 -7.25
C PHE A 150 4.13 1.18 -8.05
N ARG A 151 4.91 1.17 -9.12
CA ARG A 151 5.21 -0.02 -9.93
C ARG A 151 6.70 -0.14 -10.19
N ILE A 152 7.13 -1.36 -10.42
CA ILE A 152 8.48 -1.65 -10.89
C ILE A 152 8.57 -1.21 -12.35
N GLU A 153 9.63 -0.52 -12.72
CA GLU A 153 9.93 -0.22 -14.13
C GLU A 153 10.30 -1.53 -14.85
N ASN A 154 9.38 -2.00 -15.66
CA ASN A 154 9.60 -3.23 -16.42
C ASN A 154 10.45 -2.97 -17.66
N GLN A 155 11.47 -3.77 -17.86
CA GLN A 155 12.16 -3.85 -19.14
C GLN A 155 11.34 -4.75 -20.08
N TYR A 156 10.97 -4.22 -21.23
CA TYR A 156 10.18 -4.96 -22.20
C TYR A 156 11.07 -5.48 -23.31
N THR A 157 11.06 -6.80 -23.51
CA THR A 157 11.75 -7.48 -24.61
C THR A 157 10.89 -7.69 -25.82
N SER A 158 9.57 -7.68 -25.64
CA SER A 158 8.60 -7.94 -26.71
C SER A 158 7.40 -7.01 -26.62
N ARG A 159 6.61 -6.93 -27.70
CA ARG A 159 5.46 -6.03 -27.79
C ARG A 159 4.25 -6.77 -28.38
N VAL A 160 3.07 -6.48 -27.83
CA VAL A 160 1.81 -7.00 -28.37
C VAL A 160 0.72 -5.95 -28.26
N ARG A 161 -0.11 -5.81 -29.27
CA ARG A 161 -1.30 -4.96 -29.20
C ARG A 161 -2.38 -5.67 -28.40
N LEU A 162 -2.83 -5.08 -27.30
CA LEU A 162 -3.87 -5.63 -26.46
C LEU A 162 -5.20 -4.94 -26.72
N GLN A 163 -6.20 -5.70 -27.15
CA GLN A 163 -7.55 -5.21 -27.45
C GLN A 163 -8.53 -5.66 -26.36
N GLY A 164 -9.48 -4.78 -26.03
CA GLY A 164 -10.48 -5.02 -25.03
C GLY A 164 -10.59 -3.89 -24.01
N HIS A 165 -11.34 -4.13 -22.95
CA HIS A 165 -11.57 -3.15 -21.87
C HIS A 165 -11.94 -3.84 -20.55
N GLY A 166 -12.03 -3.04 -19.48
CA GLY A 166 -12.45 -3.53 -18.17
C GLY A 166 -11.42 -4.43 -17.47
N GLN A 167 -11.93 -5.24 -16.54
CA GLN A 167 -11.10 -6.01 -15.61
C GLN A 167 -10.22 -7.05 -16.31
N LYS A 168 -10.74 -7.79 -17.30
CA LYS A 168 -9.96 -8.77 -18.05
C LYS A 168 -8.76 -8.13 -18.75
N TYR A 169 -9.00 -7.00 -19.43
CA TYR A 169 -7.94 -6.23 -20.08
C TYR A 169 -6.85 -5.83 -19.07
N ALA A 170 -7.23 -5.29 -17.90
CA ALA A 170 -6.28 -4.89 -16.87
C ALA A 170 -5.45 -6.06 -16.35
N MET A 171 -6.06 -7.21 -16.10
CA MET A 171 -5.37 -8.41 -15.61
C MET A 171 -4.43 -9.00 -16.67
N VAL A 172 -4.84 -9.10 -17.93
CA VAL A 172 -3.98 -9.59 -19.03
C VAL A 172 -2.82 -8.61 -19.25
N ARG A 173 -3.08 -7.32 -19.30
CA ARG A 173 -2.02 -6.28 -19.39
C ARG A 173 -0.97 -6.47 -18.28
N LYS A 174 -1.41 -6.60 -17.04
CA LYS A 174 -0.53 -6.80 -15.88
C LYS A 174 0.27 -8.10 -15.99
N ALA A 175 -0.35 -9.17 -16.43
CA ALA A 175 0.31 -10.46 -16.60
C ALA A 175 1.39 -10.41 -17.70
N LEU A 176 1.10 -9.83 -18.85
CA LEU A 176 2.05 -9.66 -19.96
C LEU A 176 3.20 -8.74 -19.57
N GLN A 177 2.94 -7.61 -18.92
CA GLN A 177 3.97 -6.70 -18.44
C GLN A 177 4.92 -7.36 -17.44
N ARG A 178 4.42 -8.18 -16.53
CA ARG A 178 5.25 -8.96 -15.59
C ARG A 178 6.18 -9.94 -16.29
N ASN A 179 5.81 -10.41 -17.52
CA ASN A 179 6.60 -11.30 -18.34
C ASN A 179 7.41 -10.58 -19.43
N GLY A 180 7.67 -9.28 -19.25
CA GLY A 180 8.52 -8.52 -20.16
C GLY A 180 7.87 -8.16 -21.50
N VAL A 181 6.54 -8.28 -21.62
CA VAL A 181 5.80 -7.95 -22.83
C VAL A 181 5.07 -6.63 -22.68
N LEU A 182 5.42 -5.61 -23.48
CA LEU A 182 4.69 -4.36 -23.53
C LEU A 182 3.33 -4.57 -24.20
N ALA A 183 2.27 -4.44 -23.45
CA ALA A 183 0.91 -4.68 -23.89
C ALA A 183 -0.02 -3.50 -23.60
N ASN A 184 -0.51 -2.84 -24.64
CA ASN A 184 -1.60 -1.85 -24.53
C ASN A 184 -2.27 -1.67 -25.93
N ARG A 185 -3.32 -0.83 -25.98
CA ARG A 185 -4.10 -0.58 -27.21
C ARG A 185 -3.31 0.16 -28.28
N ASN A 186 -2.35 0.98 -27.88
CA ASN A 186 -1.60 1.88 -28.77
C ASN A 186 -0.26 1.28 -29.21
N VAL A 187 0.04 0.05 -28.79
CA VAL A 187 1.25 -0.65 -29.24
C VAL A 187 1.09 -1.04 -30.70
N GLU A 188 2.03 -0.64 -31.51
CA GLU A 188 2.17 -1.10 -32.89
C GLU A 188 2.77 -2.49 -32.87
N SER A 189 1.96 -3.49 -33.19
CA SER A 189 2.35 -4.91 -33.31
C SER A 189 1.40 -5.60 -34.25
N GLU A 190 1.95 -6.50 -35.08
CA GLU A 190 1.17 -7.36 -35.93
C GLU A 190 0.45 -8.45 -35.14
N VAL A 191 1.06 -8.88 -34.02
CA VAL A 191 0.45 -9.80 -33.06
C VAL A 191 -0.46 -9.02 -32.14
N TYR A 192 -1.71 -9.47 -31.99
CA TYR A 192 -2.62 -8.87 -31.04
C TYR A 192 -3.42 -9.90 -30.24
N VAL A 193 -3.72 -9.51 -28.98
CA VAL A 193 -4.50 -10.31 -28.04
C VAL A 193 -5.84 -9.62 -27.81
N GLU A 194 -6.93 -10.36 -27.95
CA GLU A 194 -8.28 -9.92 -27.60
C GLU A 194 -8.69 -10.50 -26.26
N THR A 195 -9.13 -9.65 -25.35
CA THR A 195 -9.59 -10.08 -24.02
C THR A 195 -11.10 -10.34 -23.96
N GLY A 196 -11.83 -9.92 -24.99
CA GLY A 196 -13.29 -9.96 -24.95
C GLY A 196 -13.88 -9.07 -23.84
N ASP A 197 -15.13 -9.29 -23.53
CA ASP A 197 -15.84 -8.72 -22.39
C ASP A 197 -15.97 -9.73 -21.23
N LEU A 198 -16.68 -9.37 -20.17
CA LEU A 198 -16.90 -10.25 -19.03
C LEU A 198 -17.78 -11.47 -19.35
N THR A 199 -18.55 -11.42 -20.45
CA THR A 199 -19.45 -12.50 -20.88
C THR A 199 -18.77 -13.47 -21.81
N THR A 200 -17.67 -13.08 -22.46
CA THR A 200 -16.89 -13.91 -23.39
C THR A 200 -15.92 -14.77 -22.59
N SER A 201 -15.95 -16.09 -22.77
CA SER A 201 -14.96 -16.97 -22.15
C SER A 201 -13.64 -16.93 -22.92
N GLY A 202 -12.51 -16.95 -22.19
CA GLY A 202 -11.18 -17.06 -22.76
C GLY A 202 -10.63 -15.79 -23.40
N PHE A 203 -9.55 -15.98 -24.15
CA PHE A 203 -8.76 -14.95 -24.84
C PHE A 203 -8.40 -15.47 -26.23
N ARG A 204 -8.15 -14.57 -27.18
CA ARG A 204 -7.74 -14.90 -28.54
C ARG A 204 -6.40 -14.26 -28.85
N ILE A 205 -5.48 -15.04 -29.38
CA ILE A 205 -4.18 -14.56 -29.85
C ILE A 205 -4.22 -14.61 -31.38
N ASN A 206 -4.03 -13.48 -31.99
CA ASN A 206 -4.06 -13.32 -33.44
C ASN A 206 -2.65 -13.04 -33.95
N VAL A 207 -2.14 -13.94 -34.80
CA VAL A 207 -0.83 -13.85 -35.45
C VAL A 207 -1.04 -13.80 -36.94
N PRO A 208 -0.45 -12.85 -37.70
CA PRO A 208 -0.60 -12.78 -39.13
C PRO A 208 -0.22 -14.10 -39.82
N GLY A 209 -1.09 -14.61 -40.70
CA GLY A 209 -0.84 -15.83 -41.46
C GLY A 209 -0.95 -17.14 -40.69
N LYS A 210 -1.35 -17.10 -39.40
CA LYS A 210 -1.59 -18.32 -38.59
C LYS A 210 -3.06 -18.39 -38.16
N PRO A 211 -3.58 -19.59 -37.86
CA PRO A 211 -4.89 -19.72 -37.22
C PRO A 211 -4.93 -18.97 -35.87
N VAL A 212 -6.12 -18.46 -35.51
CA VAL A 212 -6.35 -17.85 -34.20
C VAL A 212 -6.17 -18.89 -33.11
N ILE A 213 -5.38 -18.55 -32.09
CA ILE A 213 -5.17 -19.40 -30.93
C ILE A 213 -6.17 -18.95 -29.84
N GLU A 214 -7.08 -19.86 -29.48
CA GLU A 214 -8.03 -19.61 -28.38
C GLU A 214 -7.52 -20.27 -27.11
N VAL A 215 -7.49 -19.53 -26.01
CA VAL A 215 -7.04 -19.97 -24.69
C VAL A 215 -8.07 -19.56 -23.63
N GLN A 216 -8.21 -20.34 -22.57
CA GLN A 216 -9.24 -20.13 -21.57
C GLN A 216 -8.73 -19.37 -20.36
N THR A 217 -7.44 -19.45 -20.05
CA THR A 217 -6.83 -18.85 -18.87
C THR A 217 -5.68 -17.91 -19.24
N ILE A 218 -5.34 -17.01 -18.31
CA ILE A 218 -4.15 -16.15 -18.45
C ILE A 218 -2.87 -16.99 -18.43
N GLU A 219 -2.85 -18.11 -17.73
CA GLU A 219 -1.72 -19.02 -17.69
C GLU A 219 -1.47 -19.63 -19.07
N GLU A 220 -2.50 -20.16 -19.73
CA GLU A 220 -2.42 -20.67 -21.10
C GLU A 220 -1.99 -19.57 -22.09
N LEU A 221 -2.52 -18.34 -21.93
CA LEU A 221 -2.12 -17.20 -22.74
C LEU A 221 -0.63 -16.91 -22.58
N LEU A 222 -0.12 -16.85 -21.36
CA LEU A 222 1.31 -16.62 -21.10
C LEU A 222 2.18 -17.75 -21.65
N SER A 223 1.72 -18.99 -21.57
CA SER A 223 2.43 -20.17 -22.11
C SER A 223 2.52 -20.15 -23.63
N ALA A 224 1.53 -19.58 -24.32
CA ALA A 224 1.51 -19.47 -25.77
C ALA A 224 2.31 -18.26 -26.31
N MET A 225 2.62 -17.25 -25.47
CA MET A 225 3.31 -16.02 -25.90
C MET A 225 4.70 -16.25 -26.52
N PRO A 226 5.59 -17.10 -25.97
CA PRO A 226 6.92 -17.33 -26.55
C PRO A 226 6.88 -17.84 -28.01
N ASP A 227 5.87 -18.64 -28.38
CA ASP A 227 5.75 -19.21 -29.69
C ASP A 227 5.21 -18.24 -30.76
N VAL A 228 4.68 -17.11 -30.33
CA VAL A 228 4.00 -16.15 -31.21
C VAL A 228 4.68 -14.77 -31.24
N LEU A 229 5.51 -14.45 -30.26
CA LEU A 229 6.28 -13.21 -30.24
C LEU A 229 7.62 -13.42 -30.98
N PRO A 230 8.06 -12.45 -31.79
CA PRO A 230 9.40 -12.51 -32.36
C PRO A 230 10.44 -12.48 -31.25
N GLU A 231 11.48 -13.31 -31.39
CA GLU A 231 12.69 -13.21 -30.56
C GLU A 231 13.28 -11.80 -30.75
N GLY A 232 13.42 -11.03 -29.65
CA GLY A 232 13.90 -9.67 -29.65
C GLY A 232 15.42 -9.56 -29.85
#